data_fc165e7df7b142a815dbe3a29787e04e
#
_entry.id   fc165e7df7b142a815dbe3a29787e04e
#
_cell.length_a   1.000
_cell.length_b   1.000
_cell.length_c   1.000
_cell.angle_alpha   90.00
_cell.angle_beta   90.00
_cell.angle_gamma   90.00
#
_symmetry.space_group_name_H-M   'P 1'
#
loop_
_entity.id
_entity.type
_entity.pdbx_description
1 polymer ?
#
loop_
_entity_poly.entity_id
_entity_poly.type
_entity_poly.pdbx_seq_one_letter_code
_entity_poly.pdbx_strand_id
1 'polypeptide(L)'
;MNQNISLTIDFVKKTLEGAEAGHDWFHTERVWRLAKLIAKTENCNQEIVEISALLHDIADPKFHNGDETLALEISEKFLNEIGMEAQKIEQILFIIKHISFKNKGETIEKTKELEIVQDADRLDAMGAIGIARTFNFGGYKNNPIYNPDIQPNIHQTKEKYKKSNGTTINHFYEKLLLLKNLMNTDKGRELAEERHSFMLVFLEQFYKEWDSGLDV
;
A
#
# COMPACT_ATOMS: atom_id res chain seq x y z
N MET A 1 -0.50 17.24 19.00
CA MET A 1 -0.87 16.79 17.63
C MET A 1 -1.39 18.01 16.90
N ASN A 2 -1.05 18.19 15.61
CA ASN A 2 -1.60 19.27 14.80
C ASN A 2 -3.13 19.08 14.68
N GLN A 3 -3.91 20.19 14.77
CA GLN A 3 -5.38 20.15 14.72
C GLN A 3 -5.89 19.53 13.42
N ASN A 4 -5.30 19.87 12.27
CA ASN A 4 -5.70 19.33 10.96
C ASN A 4 -5.51 17.80 10.89
N ILE A 5 -4.41 17.27 11.45
CA ILE A 5 -4.16 15.83 11.51
C ILE A 5 -5.23 15.15 12.38
N SER A 6 -5.61 15.74 13.53
CA SER A 6 -6.66 15.17 14.39
C SER A 6 -8.00 15.11 13.66
N LEU A 7 -8.40 16.20 13.00
CA LEU A 7 -9.63 16.26 12.20
C LEU A 7 -9.61 15.25 11.05
N THR A 8 -8.45 15.07 10.40
CA THR A 8 -8.30 14.09 9.31
C THR A 8 -8.46 12.66 9.82
N ILE A 9 -7.88 12.34 10.99
CA ILE A 9 -8.04 11.01 11.62
C ILE A 9 -9.52 10.70 11.87
N ASP A 10 -10.25 11.64 12.46
CA ASP A 10 -11.67 11.45 12.80
C ASP A 10 -12.52 11.31 11.53
N PHE A 11 -12.23 12.11 10.51
CA PHE A 11 -12.87 12.03 9.19
C PHE A 11 -12.64 10.67 8.53
N VAL A 12 -11.39 10.21 8.45
CA VAL A 12 -11.02 8.94 7.82
C VAL A 12 -11.64 7.75 8.56
N LYS A 13 -11.59 7.72 9.89
CA LYS A 13 -12.24 6.68 10.70
C LYS A 13 -13.72 6.55 10.38
N LYS A 14 -14.42 7.69 10.32
CA LYS A 14 -15.85 7.73 10.00
C LYS A 14 -16.14 7.27 8.58
N THR A 15 -15.31 7.67 7.61
CA THR A 15 -15.52 7.34 6.19
C THR A 15 -15.24 5.86 5.90
N LEU A 16 -14.24 5.27 6.59
CA LEU A 16 -13.86 3.87 6.43
C LEU A 16 -14.62 2.92 7.38
N GLU A 17 -15.65 3.41 8.09
CA GLU A 17 -16.50 2.55 8.91
C GLU A 17 -17.20 1.50 8.05
N GLY A 18 -16.96 0.21 8.36
CA GLY A 18 -17.48 -0.90 7.56
C GLY A 18 -16.75 -1.20 6.26
N ALA A 19 -15.62 -0.54 5.99
CA ALA A 19 -14.78 -0.85 4.84
C ALA A 19 -14.20 -2.27 4.90
N GLU A 20 -13.91 -2.85 3.73
CA GLU A 20 -13.37 -4.19 3.60
C GLU A 20 -11.98 -4.32 4.25
N ALA A 21 -11.72 -5.49 4.86
CA ALA A 21 -10.44 -5.82 5.46
C ALA A 21 -9.29 -5.70 4.44
N GLY A 22 -8.35 -4.81 4.71
CA GLY A 22 -7.22 -4.51 3.82
C GLY A 22 -7.19 -3.07 3.31
N HIS A 23 -8.34 -2.36 3.33
CA HIS A 23 -8.49 -0.94 3.04
C HIS A 23 -9.27 -0.24 4.16
N ASP A 24 -9.16 -0.76 5.38
CA ASP A 24 -9.80 -0.28 6.59
C ASP A 24 -8.95 0.80 7.31
N TRP A 25 -9.51 1.34 8.38
CA TRP A 25 -8.78 2.28 9.24
C TRP A 25 -7.42 1.74 9.71
N PHE A 26 -7.32 0.45 10.02
CA PHE A 26 -6.09 -0.11 10.57
C PHE A 26 -4.97 -0.20 9.52
N HIS A 27 -5.29 -0.42 8.23
CA HIS A 27 -4.33 -0.24 7.15
C HIS A 27 -3.84 1.21 7.09
N THR A 28 -4.77 2.16 7.02
CA THR A 28 -4.46 3.59 6.95
C THR A 28 -3.63 4.04 8.15
N GLU A 29 -3.94 3.58 9.36
CA GLU A 29 -3.17 3.89 10.56
C GLU A 29 -1.73 3.37 10.48
N ARG A 30 -1.52 2.15 9.98
CA ARG A 30 -0.16 1.59 9.82
C ARG A 30 0.64 2.36 8.77
N VAL A 31 0.04 2.69 7.63
CA VAL A 31 0.68 3.50 6.58
C VAL A 31 1.03 4.88 7.13
N TRP A 32 0.11 5.55 7.83
CA TRP A 32 0.39 6.84 8.47
C TRP A 32 1.55 6.77 9.47
N ARG A 33 1.60 5.74 10.34
CA ARG A 33 2.70 5.56 11.29
C ARG A 33 4.03 5.33 10.60
N LEU A 34 4.06 4.55 9.51
CA LEU A 34 5.25 4.32 8.69
C LEU A 34 5.70 5.60 7.99
N ALA A 35 4.77 6.35 7.40
CA ALA A 35 5.07 7.63 6.76
C ALA A 35 5.69 8.63 7.76
N LYS A 36 5.15 8.72 8.98
CA LYS A 36 5.77 9.53 10.07
C LYS A 36 7.16 9.07 10.45
N LEU A 37 7.40 7.76 10.48
CA LEU A 37 8.72 7.22 10.81
C LEU A 37 9.75 7.60 9.74
N ILE A 38 9.39 7.43 8.47
CA ILE A 38 10.26 7.78 7.33
C ILE A 38 10.49 9.30 7.26
N ALA A 39 9.43 10.10 7.42
CA ALA A 39 9.51 11.56 7.36
C ALA A 39 10.48 12.20 8.37
N LYS A 40 10.78 11.52 9.49
CA LYS A 40 11.75 12.00 10.48
C LYS A 40 13.19 12.05 9.95
N THR A 41 13.50 11.28 8.91
CA THR A 41 14.84 11.18 8.31
C THR A 41 14.97 11.97 7.01
N GLU A 42 13.90 12.59 6.55
CA GLU A 42 13.82 13.28 5.27
C GLU A 42 13.54 14.77 5.45
N ASN A 43 14.01 15.59 4.51
CA ASN A 43 13.66 17.01 4.45
C ASN A 43 12.33 17.18 3.69
N CYS A 44 11.23 17.23 4.42
CA CYS A 44 9.87 17.23 3.86
C CYS A 44 8.89 18.02 4.73
N ASN A 45 7.73 18.34 4.18
CA ASN A 45 6.60 18.87 4.96
C ASN A 45 5.85 17.72 5.66
N GLN A 46 6.11 17.54 6.95
CA GLN A 46 5.51 16.44 7.73
C GLN A 46 3.98 16.50 7.78
N GLU A 47 3.36 17.69 7.80
CA GLU A 47 1.90 17.82 7.78
C GLU A 47 1.31 17.28 6.48
N ILE A 48 1.92 17.60 5.33
CA ILE A 48 1.50 17.09 4.03
C ILE A 48 1.66 15.56 3.97
N VAL A 49 2.79 15.03 4.42
CA VAL A 49 3.03 13.58 4.48
C VAL A 49 1.96 12.88 5.30
N GLU A 50 1.70 13.37 6.53
CA GLU A 50 0.77 12.72 7.45
C GLU A 50 -0.66 12.74 6.91
N ILE A 51 -1.13 13.89 6.39
CA ILE A 51 -2.48 14.02 5.84
C ILE A 51 -2.64 13.21 4.55
N SER A 52 -1.64 13.22 3.67
CA SER A 52 -1.67 12.40 2.46
C SER A 52 -1.70 10.90 2.78
N ALA A 53 -0.93 10.45 3.77
CA ALA A 53 -0.95 9.07 4.22
C ALA A 53 -2.30 8.67 4.84
N LEU A 54 -2.99 9.59 5.52
CA LEU A 54 -4.33 9.36 6.08
C LEU A 54 -5.41 9.29 4.98
N LEU A 55 -5.29 10.09 3.92
CA LEU A 55 -6.31 10.20 2.86
C LEU A 55 -6.06 9.30 1.65
N HIS A 56 -4.90 8.64 1.56
CA HIS A 56 -4.45 7.98 0.33
C HIS A 56 -5.41 6.92 -0.22
N ASP A 57 -6.16 6.27 0.65
CA ASP A 57 -7.03 5.14 0.32
C ASP A 57 -8.49 5.37 0.75
N ILE A 58 -8.89 6.66 0.88
CA ILE A 58 -10.21 7.08 1.37
C ILE A 58 -11.37 6.57 0.50
N ALA A 59 -11.10 6.30 -0.79
CA ALA A 59 -12.04 5.72 -1.74
C ALA A 59 -11.25 4.92 -2.79
N ASP A 60 -10.86 3.66 -2.48
CA ASP A 60 -10.18 2.81 -3.47
C ASP A 60 -11.11 2.54 -4.65
N PRO A 61 -10.71 2.88 -5.88
CA PRO A 61 -11.49 2.65 -7.10
C PRO A 61 -11.99 1.20 -7.27
N LYS A 62 -11.33 0.22 -6.66
CA LYS A 62 -11.75 -1.20 -6.71
C LYS A 62 -13.14 -1.42 -6.10
N PHE A 63 -13.54 -0.58 -5.14
CA PHE A 63 -14.84 -0.66 -4.45
C PHE A 63 -15.84 0.39 -4.95
N HIS A 64 -15.39 1.31 -5.84
CA HIS A 64 -16.18 2.40 -6.40
C HIS A 64 -16.27 2.33 -7.93
N ASN A 65 -16.53 1.14 -8.50
CA ASN A 65 -16.71 0.88 -9.94
C ASN A 65 -15.56 1.37 -10.83
N GLY A 66 -14.36 1.53 -10.28
CA GLY A 66 -13.18 2.01 -11.00
C GLY A 66 -13.03 3.53 -11.04
N ASP A 67 -13.84 4.27 -10.30
CA ASP A 67 -13.79 5.74 -10.25
C ASP A 67 -12.52 6.19 -9.50
N GLU A 68 -11.56 6.70 -10.26
CA GLU A 68 -10.29 7.22 -9.73
C GLU A 68 -10.41 8.69 -9.27
N THR A 69 -11.53 9.38 -9.53
CA THR A 69 -11.74 10.79 -9.17
C THR A 69 -12.36 10.96 -7.80
N LEU A 70 -13.14 9.99 -7.35
CA LEU A 70 -13.90 10.06 -6.11
C LEU A 70 -13.03 10.35 -4.87
N ALA A 71 -11.85 9.71 -4.77
CA ALA A 71 -10.93 9.95 -3.67
C ALA A 71 -10.42 11.40 -3.65
N LEU A 72 -10.17 11.99 -4.82
CA LEU A 72 -9.73 13.38 -4.95
C LEU A 72 -10.84 14.34 -4.56
N GLU A 73 -12.07 14.13 -5.04
CA GLU A 73 -13.23 14.97 -4.73
C GLU A 73 -13.58 14.97 -3.23
N ILE A 74 -13.59 13.80 -2.60
CA ILE A 74 -13.85 13.65 -1.16
C ILE A 74 -12.74 14.35 -0.36
N SER A 75 -11.47 14.15 -0.73
CA SER A 75 -10.33 14.75 -0.04
C SER A 75 -10.32 16.27 -0.18
N GLU A 76 -10.53 16.80 -1.40
CA GLU A 76 -10.55 18.23 -1.66
C GLU A 76 -11.65 18.93 -0.86
N LYS A 77 -12.86 18.38 -0.88
CA LYS A 77 -13.99 18.89 -0.12
C LYS A 77 -13.67 18.97 1.37
N PHE A 78 -13.18 17.87 1.96
CA PHE A 78 -12.84 17.80 3.37
C PHE A 78 -11.73 18.79 3.72
N LEU A 79 -10.65 18.89 2.94
CA LEU A 79 -9.53 19.80 3.21
C LEU A 79 -9.96 21.28 3.15
N ASN A 80 -10.88 21.64 2.22
CA ASN A 80 -11.47 22.97 2.18
C ASN A 80 -12.35 23.23 3.41
N GLU A 81 -13.16 22.27 3.86
CA GLU A 81 -14.03 22.40 5.04
C GLU A 81 -13.24 22.66 6.33
N ILE A 82 -12.04 22.09 6.48
CA ILE A 82 -11.16 22.36 7.63
C ILE A 82 -10.30 23.60 7.45
N GLY A 83 -10.46 24.36 6.35
CA GLY A 83 -9.76 25.62 6.11
C GLY A 83 -8.27 25.46 5.77
N MET A 84 -7.87 24.36 5.14
CA MET A 84 -6.48 24.17 4.75
C MET A 84 -6.07 25.12 3.61
N GLU A 85 -4.80 25.54 3.63
CA GLU A 85 -4.21 26.40 2.61
C GLU A 85 -4.25 25.73 1.23
N ALA A 86 -4.70 26.47 0.19
CA ALA A 86 -4.89 25.95 -1.16
C ALA A 86 -3.65 25.25 -1.74
N GLN A 87 -2.47 25.81 -1.53
CA GLN A 87 -1.22 25.20 -1.99
C GLN A 87 -0.94 23.84 -1.36
N LYS A 88 -1.28 23.65 -0.08
CA LYS A 88 -1.15 22.34 0.59
C LYS A 88 -2.19 21.35 0.07
N ILE A 89 -3.41 21.82 -0.20
CA ILE A 89 -4.46 20.96 -0.81
C ILE A 89 -3.98 20.42 -2.15
N GLU A 90 -3.45 21.26 -3.04
CA GLU A 90 -2.91 20.82 -4.34
C GLU A 90 -1.82 19.75 -4.17
N GLN A 91 -0.90 19.92 -3.23
CA GLN A 91 0.17 18.97 -2.97
C GLN A 91 -0.37 17.62 -2.44
N ILE A 92 -1.34 17.66 -1.53
CA ILE A 92 -1.97 16.45 -0.99
C ILE A 92 -2.73 15.69 -2.09
N LEU A 93 -3.53 16.38 -2.90
CA LEU A 93 -4.26 15.79 -4.01
C LEU A 93 -3.32 15.21 -5.07
N PHE A 94 -2.21 15.88 -5.36
CA PHE A 94 -1.15 15.36 -6.23
C PHE A 94 -0.61 14.01 -5.69
N ILE A 95 -0.34 13.92 -4.38
CA ILE A 95 0.15 12.69 -3.75
C ILE A 95 -0.90 11.58 -3.84
N ILE A 96 -2.17 11.84 -3.49
CA ILE A 96 -3.26 10.87 -3.56
C ILE A 96 -3.41 10.33 -5.00
N LYS A 97 -3.35 11.21 -6.00
CA LYS A 97 -3.44 10.85 -7.42
C LYS A 97 -2.30 9.91 -7.86
N HIS A 98 -1.08 10.15 -7.38
CA HIS A 98 0.12 9.49 -7.88
C HIS A 98 0.72 8.43 -6.95
N ILE A 99 0.08 8.12 -5.80
CA ILE A 99 0.56 7.10 -4.88
C ILE A 99 0.48 5.70 -5.46
N SER A 100 -0.54 5.42 -6.29
CA SER A 100 -0.84 4.06 -6.74
C SER A 100 0.32 3.45 -7.54
N PHE A 101 0.64 2.21 -7.23
CA PHE A 101 1.52 1.35 -8.03
C PHE A 101 1.11 1.26 -9.51
N LYS A 102 -0.15 1.57 -9.84
CA LYS A 102 -0.71 1.49 -11.20
C LYS A 102 -0.13 2.54 -12.15
N ASN A 103 0.42 3.63 -11.64
CA ASN A 103 0.99 4.74 -12.43
C ASN A 103 2.43 4.49 -12.89
N LYS A 104 2.87 3.23 -12.99
CA LYS A 104 4.12 2.85 -13.64
C LYS A 104 4.09 3.24 -15.12
N GLY A 105 4.84 4.25 -15.49
CA GLY A 105 5.00 4.70 -16.88
C GLY A 105 4.73 6.19 -17.10
N GLU A 106 4.12 6.89 -16.16
CA GLU A 106 4.10 8.34 -16.17
C GLU A 106 5.43 8.86 -15.62
N THR A 107 6.15 9.63 -16.43
CA THR A 107 7.36 10.35 -15.98
C THR A 107 6.88 11.59 -15.22
N ILE A 108 6.57 11.43 -13.93
CA ILE A 108 6.27 12.55 -13.04
C ILE A 108 7.50 12.88 -12.22
N GLU A 109 7.73 14.16 -11.98
CA GLU A 109 8.68 14.60 -10.99
C GLU A 109 8.10 14.32 -9.59
N LYS A 110 8.71 13.41 -8.85
CA LYS A 110 8.23 13.03 -7.53
C LYS A 110 8.67 14.06 -6.50
N THR A 111 7.73 14.50 -5.68
CA THR A 111 8.07 15.25 -4.46
C THR A 111 8.56 14.29 -3.37
N LYS A 112 9.29 14.79 -2.40
CA LYS A 112 9.79 13.99 -1.27
C LYS A 112 8.62 13.40 -0.46
N GLU A 113 7.55 14.16 -0.32
CA GLU A 113 6.33 13.72 0.37
C GLU A 113 5.67 12.54 -0.33
N LEU A 114 5.57 12.56 -1.68
CA LEU A 114 5.06 11.45 -2.47
C LEU A 114 5.94 10.20 -2.31
N GLU A 115 7.27 10.36 -2.36
CA GLU A 115 8.22 9.27 -2.15
C GLU A 115 8.01 8.57 -0.81
N ILE A 116 7.85 9.35 0.26
CA ILE A 116 7.63 8.86 1.63
C ILE A 116 6.32 8.09 1.73
N VAL A 117 5.22 8.64 1.22
CA VAL A 117 3.89 8.00 1.33
C VAL A 117 3.82 6.74 0.46
N GLN A 118 4.45 6.73 -0.72
CA GLN A 118 4.59 5.53 -1.56
C GLN A 118 5.36 4.41 -0.85
N ASP A 119 6.45 4.75 -0.16
CA ASP A 119 7.25 3.77 0.57
C ASP A 119 6.47 3.21 1.76
N ALA A 120 5.76 4.05 2.48
CA ALA A 120 4.93 3.66 3.62
C ALA A 120 3.82 2.66 3.22
N ASP A 121 3.10 2.94 2.13
CA ASP A 121 2.05 2.04 1.61
C ASP A 121 2.65 0.70 1.14
N ARG A 122 3.75 0.73 0.38
CA ARG A 122 4.44 -0.49 -0.07
C ARG A 122 4.93 -1.34 1.11
N LEU A 123 5.45 -0.70 2.14
CA LEU A 123 5.91 -1.40 3.35
C LEU A 123 4.76 -2.12 4.06
N ASP A 124 3.54 -1.58 4.09
CA ASP A 124 2.39 -2.26 4.71
C ASP A 124 1.99 -3.54 3.94
N ALA A 125 2.38 -3.66 2.67
CA ALA A 125 2.21 -4.88 1.88
C ALA A 125 3.37 -5.89 2.04
N MET A 126 4.35 -5.65 2.92
CA MET A 126 5.54 -6.49 3.11
C MET A 126 5.63 -7.04 4.55
N GLY A 127 6.47 -8.05 4.73
CA GLY A 127 6.72 -8.66 6.04
C GLY A 127 5.52 -9.43 6.60
N ALA A 128 5.44 -9.58 7.91
CA ALA A 128 4.41 -10.37 8.58
C ALA A 128 2.98 -9.84 8.30
N ILE A 129 2.81 -8.52 8.30
CA ILE A 129 1.51 -7.90 7.96
C ILE A 129 1.15 -8.16 6.50
N GLY A 130 2.11 -8.01 5.57
CA GLY A 130 1.90 -8.29 4.16
C GLY A 130 1.51 -9.74 3.90
N ILE A 131 2.16 -10.70 4.57
CA ILE A 131 1.82 -12.13 4.53
C ILE A 131 0.35 -12.33 4.95
N ALA A 132 -0.01 -11.83 6.14
CA ALA A 132 -1.36 -11.97 6.68
C ALA A 132 -2.42 -11.37 5.75
N ARG A 133 -2.19 -10.15 5.23
CA ARG A 133 -3.08 -9.49 4.26
C ARG A 133 -3.23 -10.29 2.97
N THR A 134 -2.14 -10.87 2.47
CA THR A 134 -2.14 -11.64 1.23
C THR A 134 -3.00 -12.89 1.35
N PHE A 135 -2.91 -13.64 2.44
CA PHE A 135 -3.75 -14.82 2.67
C PHE A 135 -5.20 -14.46 2.96
N ASN A 136 -5.46 -13.37 3.71
CA ASN A 136 -6.81 -12.87 3.92
C ASN A 136 -7.49 -12.50 2.59
N PHE A 137 -6.80 -11.77 1.71
CA PHE A 137 -7.32 -11.41 0.39
C PHE A 137 -7.46 -12.63 -0.54
N GLY A 138 -6.51 -13.57 -0.50
CA GLY A 138 -6.59 -14.82 -1.23
C GLY A 138 -7.82 -15.64 -0.84
N GLY A 139 -8.11 -15.76 0.46
CA GLY A 139 -9.30 -16.40 0.98
C GLY A 139 -10.60 -15.72 0.54
N TYR A 140 -10.65 -14.39 0.62
CA TYR A 140 -11.78 -13.58 0.12
C TYR A 140 -12.05 -13.80 -1.38
N LYS A 141 -10.99 -13.92 -2.20
CA LYS A 141 -11.08 -14.20 -3.64
C LYS A 141 -11.28 -15.68 -3.97
N ASN A 142 -11.31 -16.56 -2.98
CA ASN A 142 -11.33 -18.01 -3.16
C ASN A 142 -10.15 -18.54 -4.03
N ASN A 143 -8.99 -17.89 -3.91
CA ASN A 143 -7.77 -18.33 -4.57
C ASN A 143 -7.17 -19.53 -3.82
N PRO A 144 -6.64 -20.55 -4.53
CA PRO A 144 -5.84 -21.59 -3.88
C PRO A 144 -4.67 -20.98 -3.10
N ILE A 145 -4.31 -21.59 -1.97
CA ILE A 145 -3.12 -21.17 -1.22
C ILE A 145 -1.88 -21.37 -2.10
N TYR A 146 -1.71 -22.58 -2.64
CA TYR A 146 -0.61 -22.97 -3.51
C TYR A 146 -1.03 -24.10 -4.44
N ASN A 147 -0.43 -24.16 -5.61
CA ASN A 147 -0.53 -25.28 -6.55
C ASN A 147 0.82 -25.36 -7.30
N PRO A 148 1.59 -26.47 -7.19
CA PRO A 148 2.91 -26.63 -7.83
C PRO A 148 2.85 -26.58 -9.35
N ASP A 149 1.70 -26.91 -9.96
CA ASP A 149 1.51 -26.89 -11.42
C ASP A 149 1.28 -25.47 -11.97
N ILE A 150 0.98 -24.49 -11.09
CA ILE A 150 0.74 -23.11 -11.47
C ILE A 150 1.95 -22.25 -11.12
N GLN A 151 2.79 -21.97 -12.12
CA GLN A 151 3.98 -21.14 -11.93
C GLN A 151 3.64 -19.66 -11.80
N PRO A 152 4.38 -18.87 -10.98
CA PRO A 152 4.21 -17.43 -10.89
C PRO A 152 4.55 -16.76 -12.24
N ASN A 153 3.72 -15.80 -12.63
CA ASN A 153 3.93 -15.06 -13.88
C ASN A 153 4.52 -13.68 -13.60
N ILE A 154 5.83 -13.58 -13.62
CA ILE A 154 6.60 -12.36 -13.25
C ILE A 154 6.49 -11.25 -14.32
N HIS A 155 6.08 -11.57 -15.56
CA HIS A 155 6.06 -10.64 -16.70
C HIS A 155 4.66 -10.25 -17.17
N GLN A 156 3.65 -10.34 -16.29
CA GLN A 156 2.28 -10.02 -16.68
C GLN A 156 2.07 -8.52 -16.92
N THR A 157 1.27 -8.21 -17.96
CA THR A 157 0.64 -6.89 -18.06
C THR A 157 -0.42 -6.73 -16.96
N LYS A 158 -0.73 -5.47 -16.57
CA LYS A 158 -1.75 -5.16 -15.55
C LYS A 158 -3.09 -5.86 -15.78
N GLU A 159 -3.50 -5.99 -17.04
CA GLU A 159 -4.79 -6.61 -17.43
C GLU A 159 -4.77 -8.13 -17.25
N LYS A 160 -3.65 -8.77 -17.58
CA LYS A 160 -3.46 -10.21 -17.36
C LYS A 160 -3.37 -10.54 -15.88
N TYR A 161 -2.67 -9.71 -15.08
CA TYR A 161 -2.58 -9.87 -13.64
C TYR A 161 -3.95 -9.83 -12.95
N LYS A 162 -4.84 -8.89 -13.32
CA LYS A 162 -6.20 -8.80 -12.80
C LYS A 162 -7.09 -10.00 -13.12
N LYS A 163 -6.77 -10.75 -14.19
CA LYS A 163 -7.53 -11.92 -14.68
C LYS A 163 -6.81 -13.23 -14.35
N SER A 164 -5.65 -13.21 -13.70
CA SER A 164 -4.90 -14.42 -13.43
C SER A 164 -5.58 -15.23 -12.33
N ASN A 165 -5.77 -16.53 -12.59
CA ASN A 165 -6.15 -17.52 -11.58
C ASN A 165 -4.91 -18.02 -10.82
N GLY A 166 -3.99 -17.12 -10.48
CA GLY A 166 -2.78 -17.43 -9.72
C GLY A 166 -3.10 -17.86 -8.29
N THR A 167 -2.16 -18.54 -7.65
CA THR A 167 -2.28 -18.90 -6.25
C THR A 167 -1.87 -17.75 -5.33
N THR A 168 -2.24 -17.84 -4.06
CA THR A 168 -1.85 -16.84 -3.05
C THR A 168 -0.33 -16.77 -2.90
N ILE A 169 0.39 -17.91 -2.96
CA ILE A 169 1.86 -17.97 -2.94
C ILE A 169 2.48 -17.31 -4.18
N ASN A 170 1.88 -17.46 -5.37
CA ASN A 170 2.41 -16.83 -6.58
C ASN A 170 2.46 -15.31 -6.47
N HIS A 171 1.52 -14.68 -5.73
CA HIS A 171 1.49 -13.24 -5.48
C HIS A 171 2.77 -12.71 -4.81
N PHE A 172 3.45 -13.53 -4.01
CA PHE A 172 4.74 -13.15 -3.43
C PHE A 172 5.77 -12.86 -4.51
N TYR A 173 5.91 -13.75 -5.49
CA TYR A 173 6.87 -13.62 -6.58
C TYR A 173 6.45 -12.58 -7.62
N GLU A 174 5.15 -12.50 -7.91
CA GLU A 174 4.58 -11.61 -8.93
C GLU A 174 4.58 -10.13 -8.48
N LYS A 175 4.54 -9.88 -7.15
CA LYS A 175 4.43 -8.53 -6.63
C LYS A 175 5.25 -8.26 -5.37
N LEU A 176 5.03 -9.01 -4.27
CA LEU A 176 5.47 -8.58 -2.94
C LEU A 176 6.99 -8.52 -2.82
N LEU A 177 7.70 -9.53 -3.32
CA LEU A 177 9.18 -9.57 -3.30
C LEU A 177 9.80 -8.50 -4.20
N LEU A 178 9.07 -7.98 -5.19
CA LEU A 178 9.54 -6.92 -6.08
C LEU A 178 9.46 -5.53 -5.44
N LEU A 179 8.64 -5.36 -4.39
CA LEU A 179 8.42 -4.06 -3.75
C LEU A 179 9.69 -3.47 -3.13
N LYS A 180 10.59 -4.31 -2.64
CA LYS A 180 11.89 -3.88 -2.09
C LYS A 180 12.65 -2.96 -3.06
N ASN A 181 12.67 -3.31 -4.34
CA ASN A 181 13.39 -2.57 -5.36
C ASN A 181 12.69 -1.27 -5.81
N LEU A 182 11.53 -0.97 -5.27
CA LEU A 182 10.72 0.19 -5.60
C LEU A 182 10.76 1.28 -4.52
N MET A 183 11.53 1.07 -3.45
CA MET A 183 11.66 2.05 -2.37
C MET A 183 12.43 3.29 -2.84
N ASN A 184 11.91 4.44 -2.49
CA ASN A 184 12.43 5.74 -2.89
C ASN A 184 13.42 6.30 -1.85
N THR A 185 13.14 6.12 -0.56
CA THR A 185 13.90 6.71 0.57
C THR A 185 14.87 5.69 1.19
N ASP A 186 15.92 6.19 1.86
CA ASP A 186 16.89 5.31 2.53
C ASP A 186 16.25 4.54 3.67
N LYS A 187 15.41 5.21 4.47
CA LYS A 187 14.69 4.54 5.56
C LYS A 187 13.66 3.54 5.04
N GLY A 188 13.00 3.85 3.93
CA GLY A 188 12.12 2.90 3.24
C GLY A 188 12.86 1.64 2.79
N ARG A 189 14.07 1.79 2.21
CA ARG A 189 14.92 0.66 1.80
C ARG A 189 15.36 -0.21 2.97
N GLU A 190 15.80 0.41 4.08
CA GLU A 190 16.19 -0.30 5.31
C GLU A 190 15.05 -1.18 5.83
N LEU A 191 13.85 -0.60 5.99
CA LEU A 191 12.67 -1.32 6.47
C LEU A 191 12.20 -2.40 5.49
N ALA A 192 12.31 -2.14 4.19
CA ALA A 192 11.93 -3.10 3.16
C ALA A 192 12.86 -4.32 3.13
N GLU A 193 14.17 -4.15 3.38
CA GLU A 193 15.14 -5.24 3.46
C GLU A 193 14.80 -6.21 4.60
N GLU A 194 14.49 -5.67 5.78
CA GLU A 194 14.09 -6.48 6.94
C GLU A 194 12.80 -7.28 6.63
N ARG A 195 11.78 -6.62 6.09
CA ARG A 195 10.50 -7.25 5.76
C ARG A 195 10.60 -8.26 4.62
N HIS A 196 11.43 -7.98 3.63
CA HIS A 196 11.73 -8.89 2.52
C HIS A 196 12.39 -10.17 3.02
N SER A 197 13.43 -10.05 3.87
CA SER A 197 14.12 -11.19 4.46
C SER A 197 13.15 -12.07 5.25
N PHE A 198 12.24 -11.47 6.03
CA PHE A 198 11.22 -12.23 6.75
C PHE A 198 10.28 -12.99 5.80
N MET A 199 9.87 -12.38 4.68
CA MET A 199 9.02 -13.06 3.68
C MET A 199 9.75 -14.26 3.04
N LEU A 200 11.06 -14.16 2.79
CA LEU A 200 11.84 -15.30 2.27
C LEU A 200 11.90 -16.45 3.26
N VAL A 201 12.13 -16.17 4.55
CA VAL A 201 12.12 -17.19 5.62
C VAL A 201 10.75 -17.87 5.72
N PHE A 202 9.66 -17.09 5.60
CA PHE A 202 8.29 -17.65 5.56
C PHE A 202 8.11 -18.59 4.38
N LEU A 203 8.53 -18.20 3.17
CA LEU A 203 8.39 -19.03 1.97
C LEU A 203 9.23 -20.31 2.06
N GLU A 204 10.46 -20.23 2.57
CA GLU A 204 11.31 -21.40 2.81
C GLU A 204 10.63 -22.41 3.74
N GLN A 205 10.10 -21.92 4.87
CA GLN A 205 9.38 -22.76 5.82
C GLN A 205 8.09 -23.33 5.21
N PHE A 206 7.35 -22.53 4.42
CA PHE A 206 6.13 -22.98 3.74
C PHE A 206 6.41 -24.15 2.80
N TYR A 207 7.43 -24.07 1.94
CA TYR A 207 7.77 -25.15 1.02
C TYR A 207 8.27 -26.40 1.73
N LYS A 208 9.10 -26.23 2.76
CA LYS A 208 9.56 -27.36 3.58
C LYS A 208 8.39 -28.14 4.22
N GLU A 209 7.36 -27.44 4.66
CA GLU A 209 6.16 -28.07 5.21
C GLU A 209 5.27 -28.67 4.12
N TRP A 210 5.18 -28.03 2.97
CA TRP A 210 4.43 -28.52 1.81
C TRP A 210 4.97 -29.86 1.33
N ASP A 211 6.26 -30.00 1.19
CA ASP A 211 6.93 -31.23 0.77
C ASP A 211 7.04 -32.27 1.89
N SER A 212 6.47 -31.99 3.08
CA SER A 212 6.48 -32.87 4.26
C SER A 212 7.88 -33.26 4.74
N GLY A 213 8.91 -32.44 4.39
CA GLY A 213 10.31 -32.70 4.71
C GLY A 213 10.89 -33.95 4.01
N LEU A 214 10.21 -34.44 2.99
CA LEU A 214 10.75 -35.48 2.10
C LEU A 214 11.71 -34.81 1.13
N ASP A 215 12.97 -35.15 1.17
CA ASP A 215 13.94 -34.84 0.10
C ASP A 215 13.46 -35.58 -1.16
N VAL A 216 12.98 -34.83 -2.16
CA VAL A 216 12.64 -35.35 -3.48
C VAL A 216 13.82 -35.23 -4.39
#